data_dc5424c61fec9460c49441f56ff44b1f
#
_entry.id   dc5424c61fec9460c49441f56ff44b1f
#
_cell.length_a   1.000
_cell.length_b   1.000
_cell.length_c   1.000
_cell.angle_alpha   90.00
_cell.angle_beta   90.00
_cell.angle_gamma   90.00
#
_symmetry.space_group_name_H-M   'P 1'
#
loop_
_entity.id
_entity.type
_entity.pdbx_description
1 polymer ?
#
loop_
_entity_poly.entity_id
_entity_poly.type
_entity_poly.pdbx_seq_one_letter_code
_entity_poly.pdbx_strand_id
1 'polypeptide(L)'
;MPPHTSEPFSSFPDDVPTAPLVTINLQRLLNNGKEEHARLFEASKSLGFFYLDLSGCEAGETLLHGSDDMFDLIEQFFALPLDEKRRYDFAAEGSYFGYKGMGAEVIDGKGTRDRNEIYNVGYQSYTATVPNKQLDLQRRHPLHQLQNPRTRPYNSKS
;
A
#
# COMPACT_ATOMS: atom_id res chain seq x y z
N MET A 1 -3.23 -18.74 12.05
CA MET A 1 -4.03 -18.70 10.81
C MET A 1 -3.53 -19.80 9.90
N PRO A 2 -4.39 -20.51 9.15
CA PRO A 2 -3.89 -21.38 8.09
C PRO A 2 -3.20 -20.54 7.04
N PRO A 3 -2.13 -21.04 6.39
CA PRO A 3 -1.48 -20.32 5.32
C PRO A 3 -2.51 -20.03 4.22
N HIS A 4 -2.52 -18.80 3.71
CA HIS A 4 -3.25 -18.44 2.50
C HIS A 4 -2.76 -19.34 1.37
N THR A 5 -3.46 -20.44 1.15
CA THR A 5 -3.37 -21.17 -0.10
C THR A 5 -4.11 -20.33 -1.12
N SER A 6 -3.39 -19.42 -1.77
CA SER A 6 -3.90 -18.77 -2.98
C SER A 6 -4.22 -19.89 -3.96
N GLU A 7 -5.50 -20.18 -4.17
CA GLU A 7 -5.94 -20.91 -5.36
C GLU A 7 -5.27 -20.24 -6.57
N PRO A 8 -4.61 -21.01 -7.44
CA PRO A 8 -3.99 -20.39 -8.61
C PRO A 8 -5.11 -19.68 -9.38
N PHE A 9 -4.94 -18.38 -9.61
CA PHE A 9 -5.86 -17.63 -10.46
C PHE A 9 -6.08 -18.42 -11.75
N SER A 10 -7.34 -18.51 -12.20
CA SER A 10 -7.64 -19.07 -13.52
C SER A 10 -6.78 -18.36 -14.57
N SER A 11 -6.31 -19.11 -15.55
CA SER A 11 -5.55 -18.51 -16.67
C SER A 11 -6.33 -17.33 -17.26
N PHE A 12 -5.62 -16.28 -17.61
CA PHE A 12 -6.23 -15.12 -18.24
C PHE A 12 -6.89 -15.55 -19.58
N PRO A 13 -8.11 -15.08 -19.92
CA PRO A 13 -8.79 -15.47 -21.15
C PRO A 13 -7.97 -15.08 -22.39
N ASP A 14 -7.81 -16.01 -23.34
CA ASP A 14 -7.01 -15.79 -24.55
C ASP A 14 -7.61 -14.76 -25.51
N ASP A 15 -8.91 -14.49 -25.42
CA ASP A 15 -9.68 -13.56 -26.26
C ASP A 15 -9.66 -12.11 -25.74
N VAL A 16 -9.06 -11.84 -24.60
CA VAL A 16 -8.93 -10.50 -24.04
C VAL A 16 -7.61 -9.85 -24.48
N PRO A 17 -7.66 -8.71 -25.19
CA PRO A 17 -6.45 -8.00 -25.57
C PRO A 17 -5.62 -7.56 -24.35
N THR A 18 -4.34 -7.88 -24.33
CA THR A 18 -3.42 -7.48 -23.28
C THR A 18 -2.38 -6.49 -23.80
N ALA A 19 -2.00 -5.52 -22.93
CA ALA A 19 -0.92 -4.59 -23.27
C ALA A 19 0.43 -5.32 -23.26
N PRO A 20 1.32 -5.06 -24.25
CA PRO A 20 2.64 -5.69 -24.34
C PRO A 20 3.63 -5.05 -23.35
N LEU A 21 3.35 -5.17 -22.05
CA LEU A 21 4.20 -4.64 -21.00
C LEU A 21 5.52 -5.40 -20.91
N VAL A 22 6.62 -4.68 -20.81
CA VAL A 22 7.93 -5.28 -20.61
C VAL A 22 8.26 -5.38 -19.12
N THR A 23 9.01 -6.39 -18.75
CA THR A 23 9.55 -6.54 -17.41
C THR A 23 10.94 -5.92 -17.33
N ILE A 24 11.14 -5.01 -16.39
CA ILE A 24 12.40 -4.33 -16.09
C ILE A 24 12.99 -4.95 -14.82
N ASN A 25 14.24 -5.33 -14.86
CA ASN A 25 14.89 -5.97 -13.71
C ASN A 25 15.60 -4.95 -12.81
N LEU A 26 15.19 -4.87 -11.56
CA LEU A 26 15.74 -3.90 -10.59
C LEU A 26 17.24 -4.09 -10.35
N GLN A 27 17.71 -5.33 -10.22
CA GLN A 27 19.13 -5.62 -9.99
C GLN A 27 20.01 -5.07 -11.13
N ARG A 28 19.55 -5.21 -12.39
CA ARG A 28 20.27 -4.68 -13.54
C ARG A 28 20.29 -3.15 -13.58
N LEU A 29 19.19 -2.52 -13.17
CA LEU A 29 19.15 -1.06 -13.02
C LEU A 29 20.14 -0.57 -11.97
N LEU A 30 20.15 -1.18 -10.79
CA LEU A 30 21.06 -0.81 -9.71
C LEU A 30 22.53 -1.01 -10.06
N ASN A 31 22.83 -2.00 -10.89
CA ASN A 31 24.18 -2.26 -11.41
C ASN A 31 24.57 -1.38 -12.61
N ASN A 32 23.84 -0.28 -12.85
CA ASN A 32 24.08 0.65 -13.96
C ASN A 32 24.08 -0.03 -15.37
N GLY A 33 23.23 -1.02 -15.55
CA GLY A 33 23.05 -1.72 -16.83
C GLY A 33 22.45 -0.79 -17.89
N LYS A 34 23.29 -0.29 -18.80
CA LYS A 34 22.89 0.68 -19.85
C LYS A 34 21.71 0.17 -20.69
N GLU A 35 21.70 -1.11 -21.01
CA GLU A 35 20.62 -1.74 -21.76
C GLU A 35 19.30 -1.71 -20.99
N GLU A 36 19.31 -2.02 -19.70
CA GLU A 36 18.11 -2.01 -18.87
C GLU A 36 17.56 -0.60 -18.66
N HIS A 37 18.46 0.40 -18.54
CA HIS A 37 18.04 1.81 -18.51
C HIS A 37 17.40 2.25 -19.82
N ALA A 38 17.93 1.83 -20.96
CA ALA A 38 17.35 2.12 -22.26
C ALA A 38 15.96 1.46 -22.41
N ARG A 39 15.80 0.21 -21.97
CA ARG A 39 14.51 -0.49 -21.96
C ARG A 39 13.47 0.20 -21.07
N LEU A 40 13.88 0.62 -19.87
CA LEU A 40 13.03 1.40 -18.95
C LEU A 40 12.56 2.70 -19.59
N PHE A 41 13.50 3.44 -20.22
CA PHE A 41 13.17 4.71 -20.89
C PHE A 41 12.19 4.51 -22.03
N GLU A 42 12.41 3.51 -22.90
CA GLU A 42 11.50 3.22 -24.04
C GLU A 42 10.12 2.72 -23.55
N ALA A 43 10.06 1.89 -22.52
CA ALA A 43 8.78 1.47 -21.92
C ALA A 43 7.99 2.64 -21.36
N SER A 44 8.66 3.53 -20.65
CA SER A 44 8.05 4.74 -20.07
C SER A 44 7.56 5.71 -21.15
N LYS A 45 8.30 5.84 -22.25
CA LYS A 45 7.95 6.72 -23.37
C LYS A 45 6.81 6.17 -24.23
N SER A 46 6.81 4.86 -24.49
CA SER A 46 5.87 4.22 -25.43
C SER A 46 4.51 3.93 -24.80
N LEU A 47 4.48 3.23 -23.68
CA LEU A 47 3.27 2.79 -22.98
C LEU A 47 3.02 3.53 -21.66
N GLY A 48 4.07 4.07 -21.02
CA GLY A 48 4.00 4.67 -19.70
C GLY A 48 3.91 3.66 -18.54
N PHE A 49 3.92 2.36 -18.85
CA PHE A 49 3.78 1.28 -17.88
C PHE A 49 4.79 0.15 -18.17
N PHE A 50 5.24 -0.50 -17.11
CA PHE A 50 6.13 -1.66 -17.16
C PHE A 50 5.96 -2.48 -15.88
N TYR A 51 6.39 -3.74 -15.89
CA TYR A 51 6.58 -4.54 -14.68
C TYR A 51 7.99 -4.33 -14.14
N LEU A 52 8.12 -4.16 -12.82
CA LEU A 52 9.42 -4.13 -12.15
C LEU A 52 9.65 -5.47 -11.46
N ASP A 53 10.64 -6.23 -11.95
CA ASP A 53 11.10 -7.45 -11.30
C ASP A 53 11.99 -7.09 -10.11
N LEU A 54 11.52 -7.36 -8.92
CA LEU A 54 12.19 -7.08 -7.66
C LEU A 54 13.05 -8.25 -7.17
N SER A 55 12.96 -9.41 -7.82
CA SER A 55 13.68 -10.61 -7.40
C SER A 55 15.17 -10.51 -7.62
N GLY A 56 15.93 -11.26 -6.81
CA GLY A 56 17.37 -11.44 -6.98
C GLY A 56 18.23 -10.28 -6.50
N CYS A 57 17.68 -9.30 -5.79
CA CYS A 57 18.48 -8.27 -5.13
C CYS A 57 17.93 -7.91 -3.74
N GLU A 58 18.80 -7.57 -2.82
CA GLU A 58 18.46 -7.26 -1.43
C GLU A 58 17.40 -6.15 -1.31
N ALA A 59 17.53 -5.08 -2.09
CA ALA A 59 16.57 -3.98 -2.10
C ALA A 59 15.19 -4.42 -2.57
N GLY A 60 15.13 -5.28 -3.60
CA GLY A 60 13.88 -5.81 -4.13
C GLY A 60 13.21 -6.77 -3.16
N GLU A 61 13.97 -7.70 -2.59
CA GLU A 61 13.48 -8.63 -1.57
C GLU A 61 12.95 -7.89 -0.33
N THR A 62 13.62 -6.83 0.11
CA THR A 62 13.16 -5.97 1.20
C THR A 62 11.80 -5.33 0.88
N LEU A 63 11.60 -4.87 -0.37
CA LEU A 63 10.32 -4.29 -0.80
C LEU A 63 9.21 -5.34 -0.86
N LEU A 64 9.51 -6.55 -1.34
CA LEU A 64 8.54 -7.65 -1.39
C LEU A 64 8.08 -8.03 0.02
N HIS A 65 9.01 -8.28 0.94
CA HIS A 65 8.68 -8.59 2.34
C HIS A 65 7.91 -7.45 3.01
N GLY A 66 8.33 -6.19 2.80
CA GLY A 66 7.61 -5.04 3.35
C GLY A 66 6.19 -4.90 2.77
N SER A 67 5.97 -5.32 1.54
CA SER A 67 4.64 -5.37 0.92
C SER A 67 3.76 -6.43 1.60
N ASP A 68 4.28 -7.63 1.82
CA ASP A 68 3.55 -8.71 2.48
C ASP A 68 3.17 -8.31 3.92
N ASP A 69 4.13 -7.76 4.68
CA ASP A 69 3.89 -7.23 6.02
C ASP A 69 2.79 -6.14 6.02
N MET A 70 2.78 -5.30 5.00
CA MET A 70 1.77 -4.24 4.86
C MET A 70 0.40 -4.82 4.55
N PHE A 71 0.28 -5.83 3.69
CA PHE A 71 -0.99 -6.50 3.41
C PHE A 71 -1.55 -7.17 4.66
N ASP A 72 -0.73 -7.89 5.41
CA ASP A 72 -1.15 -8.51 6.67
C ASP A 72 -1.65 -7.48 7.69
N LEU A 73 -0.97 -6.34 7.77
CA LEU A 73 -1.31 -5.27 8.69
C LEU A 73 -2.63 -4.59 8.29
N ILE A 74 -2.84 -4.34 7.01
CA ILE A 74 -4.06 -3.73 6.48
C ILE A 74 -5.24 -4.68 6.66
N GLU A 75 -5.09 -5.98 6.42
CA GLU A 75 -6.12 -6.97 6.69
C GLU A 75 -6.57 -6.94 8.15
N GLN A 76 -5.62 -6.92 9.09
CA GLN A 76 -5.91 -6.81 10.51
C GLN A 76 -6.66 -5.51 10.85
N PHE A 77 -6.27 -4.38 10.25
CA PHE A 77 -6.94 -3.10 10.44
C PHE A 77 -8.38 -3.14 9.94
N PHE A 78 -8.62 -3.62 8.71
CA PHE A 78 -9.97 -3.66 8.15
C PHE A 78 -10.89 -4.68 8.83
N ALA A 79 -10.34 -5.69 9.51
CA ALA A 79 -11.08 -6.62 10.35
C ALA A 79 -11.54 -6.02 11.69
N LEU A 80 -11.05 -4.83 12.08
CA LEU A 80 -11.49 -4.15 13.30
C LEU A 80 -12.98 -3.76 13.22
N PRO A 81 -13.67 -3.68 14.37
CA PRO A 81 -15.01 -3.10 14.45
C PRO A 81 -15.04 -1.68 13.87
N LEU A 82 -16.16 -1.32 13.23
CA LEU A 82 -16.30 -0.03 12.55
C LEU A 82 -16.02 1.18 13.51
N ASP A 83 -16.45 1.09 14.75
CA ASP A 83 -16.23 2.16 15.73
C ASP A 83 -14.74 2.35 16.06
N GLU A 84 -13.96 1.27 16.06
CA GLU A 84 -12.51 1.38 16.21
C GLU A 84 -11.86 2.01 14.97
N LYS A 85 -12.27 1.62 13.76
CA LYS A 85 -11.79 2.21 12.52
C LYS A 85 -12.09 3.71 12.43
N ARG A 86 -13.31 4.12 12.83
CA ARG A 86 -13.75 5.53 12.81
C ARG A 86 -12.93 6.46 13.71
N ARG A 87 -12.23 5.94 14.69
CA ARG A 87 -11.31 6.75 15.52
C ARG A 87 -10.15 7.35 14.71
N TYR A 88 -9.92 6.80 13.53
CA TYR A 88 -8.87 7.22 12.60
C TYR A 88 -9.43 7.98 11.40
N ASP A 89 -10.70 8.34 11.41
CA ASP A 89 -11.31 9.24 10.44
C ASP A 89 -11.03 10.70 10.85
N PHE A 90 -10.18 11.34 10.06
CA PHE A 90 -9.77 12.72 10.30
C PHE A 90 -10.37 13.71 9.29
N ALA A 91 -11.43 13.32 8.59
CA ALA A 91 -12.11 14.19 7.61
C ALA A 91 -12.65 15.48 8.26
N ALA A 92 -13.17 15.40 9.49
CA ALA A 92 -13.63 16.57 10.25
C ALA A 92 -12.52 17.58 10.57
N GLU A 93 -11.26 17.12 10.56
CA GLU A 93 -10.06 17.95 10.76
C GLU A 93 -9.49 18.47 9.43
N GLY A 94 -10.17 18.22 8.32
CA GLY A 94 -9.73 18.59 6.98
C GLY A 94 -8.56 17.75 6.47
N SER A 95 -8.32 16.58 7.03
CA SER A 95 -7.24 15.68 6.62
C SER A 95 -7.74 14.67 5.60
N TYR A 96 -6.94 14.45 4.55
CA TYR A 96 -7.13 13.38 3.58
C TYR A 96 -6.58 12.03 4.08
N PHE A 97 -5.78 12.04 5.15
CA PHE A 97 -5.16 10.84 5.71
C PHE A 97 -6.07 10.19 6.75
N GLY A 98 -5.83 8.90 6.98
CA GLY A 98 -6.59 8.09 7.90
C GLY A 98 -7.65 7.24 7.23
N TYR A 99 -8.63 6.82 8.02
CA TYR A 99 -9.70 5.94 7.58
C TYR A 99 -10.83 6.71 6.89
N LYS A 100 -11.24 6.20 5.74
CA LYS A 100 -12.46 6.59 5.05
C LYS A 100 -13.40 5.39 4.97
N GLY A 101 -14.59 5.51 5.56
CA GLY A 101 -15.60 4.46 5.52
C GLY A 101 -16.37 4.41 4.21
N MET A 102 -17.08 3.30 3.99
CA MET A 102 -18.01 3.16 2.86
C MET A 102 -19.08 4.24 2.88
N GLY A 103 -19.44 4.75 1.71
CA GLY A 103 -20.48 5.77 1.57
C GLY A 103 -20.04 7.19 1.91
N ALA A 104 -18.75 7.43 2.17
CA ALA A 104 -18.25 8.76 2.49
C ALA A 104 -18.25 9.70 1.29
N GLU A 105 -18.05 9.18 0.08
CA GLU A 105 -17.95 9.97 -1.14
C GLU A 105 -19.12 9.74 -2.08
N VAL A 106 -19.45 10.77 -2.86
CA VAL A 106 -20.41 10.70 -3.97
C VAL A 106 -19.63 10.46 -5.25
N ILE A 107 -19.96 9.40 -5.99
CA ILE A 107 -19.21 8.96 -7.17
C ILE A 107 -19.81 9.40 -8.51
N ASP A 108 -21.01 9.93 -8.50
CA ASP A 108 -21.68 10.41 -9.72
C ASP A 108 -22.64 11.58 -9.45
N GLY A 109 -23.13 12.19 -10.54
CA GLY A 109 -24.10 13.29 -10.47
C GLY A 109 -25.51 12.91 -9.95
N LYS A 110 -25.77 11.62 -9.72
CA LYS A 110 -27.03 11.10 -9.18
C LYS A 110 -27.00 10.95 -7.66
N GLY A 111 -25.85 11.20 -7.04
CA GLY A 111 -25.66 11.06 -5.60
C GLY A 111 -25.35 9.63 -5.14
N THR A 112 -24.93 8.75 -6.06
CA THR A 112 -24.52 7.39 -5.70
C THR A 112 -23.32 7.44 -4.77
N ARG A 113 -23.40 6.70 -3.67
CA ARG A 113 -22.31 6.60 -2.68
C ARG A 113 -21.32 5.52 -3.08
N ASP A 114 -20.06 5.74 -2.76
CA ASP A 114 -18.99 4.76 -2.93
C ASP A 114 -19.20 3.51 -2.05
N ARG A 115 -18.54 2.42 -2.40
CA ARG A 115 -18.66 1.12 -1.71
C ARG A 115 -17.32 0.58 -1.21
N ASN A 116 -16.32 1.44 -1.09
CA ASN A 116 -15.00 1.05 -0.65
C ASN A 116 -14.64 1.69 0.70
N GLU A 117 -13.84 0.98 1.47
CA GLU A 117 -13.12 1.51 2.61
C GLU A 117 -11.68 1.78 2.18
N ILE A 118 -11.11 2.88 2.64
CA ILE A 118 -9.73 3.24 2.33
C ILE A 118 -9.02 3.65 3.61
N TYR A 119 -7.76 3.31 3.71
CA TYR A 119 -6.86 3.88 4.70
C TYR A 119 -5.69 4.58 4.00
N ASN A 120 -5.67 5.91 4.09
CA ASN A 120 -4.65 6.73 3.47
C ASN A 120 -3.50 7.02 4.43
N VAL A 121 -2.29 6.65 4.03
CA VAL A 121 -1.06 6.93 4.76
C VAL A 121 -0.31 8.06 4.07
N GLY A 122 -0.03 9.14 4.81
CA GLY A 122 0.80 10.21 4.28
C GLY A 122 2.28 9.81 4.26
N TYR A 123 2.94 10.00 3.12
CA TYR A 123 4.40 9.98 3.11
C TYR A 123 4.90 11.18 3.89
N GLN A 124 5.44 10.94 5.07
CA GLN A 124 6.21 11.96 5.76
C GLN A 124 7.67 11.73 5.48
N SER A 125 8.28 12.75 4.88
CA SER A 125 9.73 12.82 4.91
C SER A 125 10.18 12.72 6.37
N TYR A 126 11.03 11.77 6.68
CA TYR A 126 11.68 11.61 7.98
C TYR A 126 12.58 12.80 8.36
N THR A 127 12.46 13.92 7.67
CA THR A 127 13.14 15.16 8.00
C THR A 127 12.38 15.86 9.12
N ALA A 128 12.88 15.69 10.31
CA ALA A 128 12.38 16.10 11.61
C ALA A 128 12.29 17.64 11.84
N THR A 129 11.77 18.42 10.91
CA THR A 129 11.83 19.89 11.05
C THR A 129 10.52 20.64 10.80
N VAL A 130 9.37 19.96 10.71
CA VAL A 130 8.10 20.67 10.55
C VAL A 130 7.16 20.37 11.73
N PRO A 131 6.89 21.33 12.61
CA PRO A 131 5.79 21.19 13.57
C PRO A 131 4.48 21.32 12.79
N ASN A 132 3.87 20.18 12.46
CA ASN A 132 2.64 20.16 11.70
C ASN A 132 1.57 19.34 12.43
N LYS A 133 0.36 19.90 12.52
CA LYS A 133 -0.85 19.26 13.02
C LYS A 133 -1.07 17.87 12.38
N GLN A 134 -0.64 17.69 11.15
CA GLN A 134 -0.63 16.43 10.42
C GLN A 134 0.31 15.37 11.02
N LEU A 135 1.47 15.79 11.59
CA LEU A 135 2.41 14.91 12.29
C LEU A 135 1.80 14.28 13.55
N ASP A 136 0.99 15.06 14.28
CA ASP A 136 0.32 14.57 15.49
C ASP A 136 -0.77 13.55 15.16
N LEU A 137 -1.49 13.74 14.05
CA LEU A 137 -2.49 12.79 13.57
C LEU A 137 -1.86 11.47 13.14
N GLN A 138 -0.69 11.51 12.49
CA GLN A 138 0.02 10.30 12.06
C GLN A 138 0.66 9.54 13.23
N ARG A 139 1.11 10.24 14.31
CA ARG A 139 1.59 9.59 15.54
C ARG A 139 0.50 8.84 16.28
N ARG A 140 -0.76 9.20 16.07
CA ARG A 140 -1.95 8.48 16.54
C ARG A 140 -2.32 7.29 15.68
N HIS A 141 -1.56 7.05 14.59
CA HIS A 141 -1.82 6.03 13.61
C HIS A 141 -1.67 4.62 14.24
N PRO A 142 -2.66 3.73 14.14
CA PRO A 142 -2.61 2.41 14.73
C PRO A 142 -1.46 1.57 14.19
N LEU A 143 -1.13 1.73 12.92
CA LEU A 143 -0.04 1.01 12.27
C LEU A 143 1.32 1.33 12.89
N HIS A 144 1.54 2.56 13.35
CA HIS A 144 2.77 2.94 14.05
C HIS A 144 2.87 2.27 15.43
N GLN A 145 1.74 2.06 16.10
CA GLN A 145 1.69 1.37 17.40
C GLN A 145 1.91 -0.14 17.26
N LEU A 146 1.42 -0.74 16.17
CA LEU A 146 1.60 -2.16 15.87
C LEU A 146 3.04 -2.50 15.44
N GLN A 147 3.74 -1.58 14.80
CA GLN A 147 5.15 -1.75 14.40
C GLN A 147 6.14 -1.55 15.54
N ASN A 148 5.73 -0.93 16.65
CA ASN A 148 6.62 -0.71 17.79
C ASN A 148 6.54 -1.90 18.77
N PRO A 149 7.56 -2.77 18.85
CA PRO A 149 7.53 -3.95 19.72
C PRO A 149 7.44 -3.62 21.21
N ARG A 150 7.66 -2.35 21.61
CA ARG A 150 7.54 -1.88 23.02
C ARG A 150 6.10 -1.57 23.42
N THR A 151 5.15 -1.52 22.49
CA THR A 151 3.74 -1.16 22.75
C THR A 151 2.77 -2.34 22.62
N ARG A 152 3.26 -3.56 22.34
CA ARG A 152 2.38 -4.74 22.38
C ARG A 152 1.87 -4.92 23.81
N PRO A 153 0.55 -4.91 24.06
CA PRO A 153 0.04 -5.29 25.35
C PRO A 153 0.45 -6.74 25.62
N TYR A 154 1.16 -6.93 26.71
CA TYR A 154 1.54 -8.26 27.21
C TYR A 154 0.26 -9.02 27.58
N ASN A 155 -0.18 -9.90 26.69
CA ASN A 155 -1.30 -10.78 26.97
C ASN A 155 -0.78 -11.91 27.86
N SER A 156 -0.78 -11.67 29.18
CA SER A 156 -0.64 -12.72 30.17
C SER A 156 -1.95 -13.51 30.21
N LYS A 157 -1.99 -14.61 29.47
CA LYS A 157 -2.91 -15.72 29.77
C LYS A 157 -2.05 -16.81 30.38
N SER A 158 -2.05 -16.88 31.71
CA SER A 158 -1.84 -18.09 32.50
C SER A 158 -3.02 -19.03 32.34
#